data_2b4981bd2b1e1dd5712455c06c486c4c
#
_entry.id   2b4981bd2b1e1dd5712455c06c486c4c
#
_cell.length_a   1.000
_cell.length_b   1.000
_cell.length_c   1.000
_cell.angle_alpha   90.00
_cell.angle_beta   90.00
_cell.angle_gamma   90.00
#
_symmetry.space_group_name_H-M   'P 1'
#
loop_
_entity.id
_entity.type
_entity.pdbx_description
1 polymer ?
#
loop_
_entity_poly.entity_id
_entity_poly.type
_entity_poly.pdbx_seq_one_letter_code
_entity_poly.pdbx_strand_id
1 'polypeptide(L)'
;LECFEPKVVWIRDLEANSDFPIQNLPYGVFSTQDEQPRHRIGVAIGDQILDLSVIKHLFTGPFISGNQDVFNQVKYSIICFTACGSGTVTELQLPESCCSDFLFYPNLLGDYTDFYSSRDHATNVGIMFRGKDNALMPNWLHLPVGYHGRASSVVVSGTPVRRPMGQVRPNDGTFAKHLAFFVGPGNPLGKPIPIHKADEHIFGMVLMNDWSARDIQKWEYVPLGPFLSKNFSTTISPWVVPMEALMPFVLPNTVQTLGDDPLPLPYLRDNTNYTFDINLCVCLQDCAKQCNKPIPCCAFQYMYWTMKQQLAHHTVTGCNVRPGDLLASGTISGPDPGSFGSMLELSWRGTKPIDLGDGHKRTFLQDGDTVIIEGYCQGEGYRVGFGTCTGTVLPAVP
;
A
#
# COMPACT_ATOMS: atom_id res chain seq x y z
N LEU A 1 -32.60 -19.94 34.90
CA LEU A 1 -32.80 -19.00 33.80
C LEU A 1 -32.31 -17.64 34.28
N GLU A 2 -30.98 -17.44 34.27
CA GLU A 2 -30.37 -16.13 34.45
C GLU A 2 -30.43 -15.42 33.10
N CYS A 3 -31.12 -14.30 33.04
CA CYS A 3 -31.10 -13.38 31.92
C CYS A 3 -29.71 -12.77 31.84
N PHE A 4 -28.95 -13.16 30.82
CA PHE A 4 -27.77 -12.41 30.41
C PHE A 4 -28.27 -11.08 29.83
N GLU A 5 -28.12 -9.99 30.57
CA GLU A 5 -28.19 -8.66 30.01
C GLU A 5 -26.98 -8.48 29.06
N PRO A 6 -27.18 -8.14 27.79
CA PRO A 6 -26.06 -7.85 26.90
C PRO A 6 -25.35 -6.60 27.43
N LYS A 7 -24.09 -6.74 27.85
CA LYS A 7 -23.24 -5.59 28.14
C LYS A 7 -22.96 -4.88 26.83
N VAL A 8 -23.58 -3.73 26.65
CA VAL A 8 -23.28 -2.80 25.58
C VAL A 8 -21.86 -2.27 25.82
N VAL A 9 -20.85 -2.83 25.11
CA VAL A 9 -19.52 -2.25 25.08
C VAL A 9 -19.59 -1.00 24.21
N TRP A 10 -19.62 0.15 24.83
CA TRP A 10 -19.54 1.42 24.13
C TRP A 10 -18.10 1.59 23.62
N ILE A 11 -17.89 1.57 22.30
CA ILE A 11 -16.62 1.91 21.63
C ILE A 11 -16.30 3.42 21.81
N ARG A 12 -16.75 4.03 22.92
CA ARG A 12 -16.60 5.48 23.17
C ARG A 12 -15.21 5.88 23.67
N ASP A 13 -14.41 4.92 24.11
CA ASP A 13 -13.11 5.17 24.74
C ASP A 13 -11.92 4.86 23.80
N LEU A 14 -12.16 4.80 22.48
CA LEU A 14 -11.05 4.72 21.52
C LEU A 14 -10.25 6.03 21.60
N GLU A 15 -8.96 5.92 21.81
CA GLU A 15 -8.05 7.06 21.81
C GLU A 15 -8.22 7.88 20.53
N ALA A 16 -8.32 9.19 20.66
CA ALA A 16 -8.52 10.11 19.54
C ALA A 16 -7.44 9.99 18.43
N ASN A 17 -6.30 9.37 18.76
CA ASN A 17 -5.16 9.12 17.88
C ASN A 17 -5.03 7.65 17.43
N SER A 18 -6.03 6.79 17.67
CA SER A 18 -5.99 5.44 17.14
C SER A 18 -6.04 5.44 15.61
N ASP A 19 -5.22 4.61 14.97
CA ASP A 19 -5.26 4.37 13.52
C ASP A 19 -6.57 3.71 13.07
N PHE A 20 -7.25 3.01 13.99
CA PHE A 20 -8.41 2.17 13.70
C PHE A 20 -9.65 2.59 14.52
N PRO A 21 -10.12 3.87 14.41
CA PRO A 21 -11.38 4.27 14.99
C PRO A 21 -12.55 3.62 14.26
N ILE A 22 -13.78 3.79 14.76
CA ILE A 22 -14.99 3.22 14.12
C ILE A 22 -15.20 3.72 12.67
N GLN A 23 -14.62 4.84 12.31
CA GLN A 23 -14.64 5.39 10.96
C GLN A 23 -13.66 4.66 10.02
N ASN A 24 -12.76 3.84 10.58
CA ASN A 24 -11.78 3.05 9.84
C ASN A 24 -11.81 1.61 10.33
N LEU A 25 -12.46 0.73 9.62
CA LEU A 25 -12.60 -0.68 9.92
C LEU A 25 -11.78 -1.51 8.91
N PRO A 26 -10.44 -1.49 8.97
CA PRO A 26 -9.63 -2.16 7.98
C PRO A 26 -9.66 -3.67 8.18
N TYR A 27 -9.56 -4.38 7.07
CA TYR A 27 -9.58 -5.83 7.01
C TYR A 27 -8.17 -6.40 7.00
N GLY A 28 -7.98 -7.51 7.70
CA GLY A 28 -6.72 -8.24 7.74
C GLY A 28 -6.92 -9.73 8.04
N VAL A 29 -5.83 -10.47 7.92
CA VAL A 29 -5.77 -11.87 8.34
C VAL A 29 -4.96 -11.95 9.62
N PHE A 30 -5.48 -12.62 10.63
CA PHE A 30 -4.83 -12.79 11.92
C PHE A 30 -4.86 -14.24 12.41
N SER A 31 -3.99 -14.58 13.33
CA SER A 31 -4.02 -15.82 14.09
C SER A 31 -3.81 -15.54 15.58
N THR A 32 -4.26 -16.44 16.44
CA THR A 32 -3.98 -16.42 17.88
C THR A 32 -2.80 -17.35 18.18
N GLN A 33 -2.10 -17.12 19.30
CA GLN A 33 -0.98 -17.95 19.79
C GLN A 33 -1.50 -19.25 20.42
N ASP A 34 -2.23 -20.05 19.65
CA ASP A 34 -2.70 -21.36 20.08
C ASP A 34 -1.71 -22.45 19.63
N GLU A 35 -1.81 -23.67 20.22
CA GLU A 35 -0.98 -24.83 19.82
C GLU A 35 -1.14 -25.18 18.32
N GLN A 36 -2.24 -24.78 17.71
CA GLN A 36 -2.49 -24.89 16.27
C GLN A 36 -3.02 -23.54 15.74
N PRO A 37 -2.15 -22.62 15.36
CA PRO A 37 -2.55 -21.29 14.90
C PRO A 37 -3.46 -21.41 13.66
N ARG A 38 -4.70 -20.94 13.80
CA ARG A 38 -5.67 -20.90 12.71
C ARG A 38 -5.80 -19.47 12.20
N HIS A 39 -5.53 -19.28 10.93
CA HIS A 39 -5.69 -17.99 10.26
C HIS A 39 -7.17 -17.69 10.02
N ARG A 40 -7.57 -16.47 10.35
CA ARG A 40 -8.94 -15.97 10.27
C ARG A 40 -8.96 -14.55 9.72
N ILE A 41 -10.11 -14.15 9.22
CA ILE A 41 -10.33 -12.79 8.76
C ILE A 41 -10.82 -11.95 9.92
N GLY A 42 -10.20 -10.79 10.13
CA GLY A 42 -10.57 -9.85 11.17
C GLY A 42 -10.67 -8.43 10.68
N VAL A 43 -11.30 -7.61 11.50
CA VAL A 43 -11.37 -6.16 11.35
C VAL A 43 -10.69 -5.54 12.55
N ALA A 44 -9.77 -4.60 12.32
CA ALA A 44 -9.17 -3.85 13.42
C ALA A 44 -10.10 -2.75 13.92
N ILE A 45 -10.21 -2.63 15.25
CA ILE A 45 -10.98 -1.58 15.94
C ILE A 45 -10.17 -1.15 17.16
N GLY A 46 -9.58 0.03 17.15
CA GLY A 46 -8.67 0.47 18.20
C GLY A 46 -7.44 -0.43 18.30
N ASP A 47 -7.23 -1.02 19.45
CA ASP A 47 -6.18 -2.00 19.75
C ASP A 47 -6.67 -3.46 19.69
N GLN A 48 -7.88 -3.69 19.19
CA GLN A 48 -8.55 -4.99 19.17
C GLN A 48 -8.83 -5.46 17.74
N ILE A 49 -9.11 -6.77 17.62
CA ILE A 49 -9.50 -7.39 16.35
C ILE A 49 -10.84 -8.09 16.51
N LEU A 50 -11.77 -7.71 15.66
CA LEU A 50 -13.04 -8.39 15.52
C LEU A 50 -12.89 -9.62 14.60
N ASP A 51 -13.05 -10.82 15.16
CA ASP A 51 -13.05 -12.07 14.39
C ASP A 51 -14.35 -12.25 13.61
N LEU A 52 -14.30 -12.10 12.29
CA LEU A 52 -15.50 -12.22 11.46
C LEU A 52 -16.04 -13.66 11.38
N SER A 53 -15.23 -14.67 11.66
CA SER A 53 -15.69 -16.08 11.67
C SER A 53 -16.64 -16.37 12.81
N VAL A 54 -16.51 -15.64 13.93
CA VAL A 54 -17.39 -15.76 15.10
C VAL A 54 -18.75 -15.13 14.85
N ILE A 55 -18.77 -13.99 14.18
CA ILE A 55 -20.00 -13.21 13.95
C ILE A 55 -20.62 -13.44 12.57
N LYS A 56 -20.11 -14.39 11.80
CA LYS A 56 -20.55 -14.67 10.42
C LYS A 56 -22.08 -14.83 10.29
N HIS A 57 -22.76 -15.33 11.33
CA HIS A 57 -24.20 -15.52 11.36
C HIS A 57 -25.00 -14.19 11.32
N LEU A 58 -24.36 -13.06 11.62
CA LEU A 58 -24.97 -11.73 11.54
C LEU A 58 -25.01 -11.18 10.11
N PHE A 59 -24.23 -11.76 9.21
CA PHE A 59 -24.19 -11.36 7.80
C PHE A 59 -25.32 -12.05 7.03
N THR A 60 -26.46 -11.38 6.92
CA THR A 60 -27.69 -11.92 6.30
C THR A 60 -28.01 -11.31 4.95
N GLY A 61 -27.14 -10.51 4.38
CA GLY A 61 -27.29 -9.91 3.03
C GLY A 61 -27.41 -10.95 1.93
N PRO A 62 -28.06 -10.62 0.80
CA PRO A 62 -28.43 -11.58 -0.26
C PRO A 62 -27.23 -12.31 -0.88
N PHE A 63 -26.03 -11.73 -0.83
CA PHE A 63 -24.81 -12.32 -1.38
C PHE A 63 -24.07 -13.23 -0.40
N ILE A 64 -24.32 -13.10 0.92
CA ILE A 64 -23.56 -13.78 1.97
C ILE A 64 -24.37 -14.81 2.74
N SER A 65 -25.69 -14.61 2.87
CA SER A 65 -26.55 -15.50 3.69
C SER A 65 -26.42 -16.98 3.36
N GLY A 66 -26.10 -17.34 2.12
CA GLY A 66 -25.81 -18.71 1.69
C GLY A 66 -24.34 -19.14 1.74
N ASN A 67 -23.42 -18.23 2.08
CA ASN A 67 -21.97 -18.42 1.96
C ASN A 67 -21.19 -17.96 3.21
N GLN A 68 -21.80 -17.91 4.37
CA GLN A 68 -21.17 -17.40 5.61
C GLN A 68 -19.89 -18.14 6.01
N ASP A 69 -19.68 -19.39 5.53
CA ASP A 69 -18.48 -20.16 5.78
C ASP A 69 -17.22 -19.62 5.10
N VAL A 70 -17.35 -18.64 4.20
CA VAL A 70 -16.21 -17.93 3.61
C VAL A 70 -15.34 -17.25 4.68
N PHE A 71 -15.92 -16.79 5.79
CA PHE A 71 -15.19 -16.20 6.91
C PHE A 71 -14.32 -17.18 7.67
N ASN A 72 -14.53 -18.49 7.49
CA ASN A 72 -13.68 -19.57 8.04
C ASN A 72 -12.50 -19.92 7.12
N GLN A 73 -12.44 -19.35 5.91
CA GLN A 73 -11.48 -19.75 4.88
C GLN A 73 -10.68 -18.52 4.43
N VAL A 74 -9.45 -18.43 4.88
CA VAL A 74 -8.52 -17.36 4.48
C VAL A 74 -8.35 -17.26 2.96
N LYS A 75 -8.50 -18.39 2.25
CA LYS A 75 -8.34 -18.48 0.79
C LYS A 75 -9.32 -17.63 -0.03
N TYR A 76 -10.42 -17.18 0.58
CA TYR A 76 -11.46 -16.36 -0.09
C TYR A 76 -11.59 -14.95 0.54
N SER A 77 -10.64 -14.54 1.36
CA SER A 77 -10.78 -13.35 2.22
C SER A 77 -11.14 -12.08 1.45
N ILE A 78 -10.48 -11.79 0.34
CA ILE A 78 -10.75 -10.56 -0.43
C ILE A 78 -12.06 -10.66 -1.23
N ILE A 79 -12.42 -11.84 -1.71
CA ILE A 79 -13.67 -12.07 -2.46
C ILE A 79 -14.90 -11.82 -1.59
N CYS A 80 -14.82 -12.12 -0.27
CA CYS A 80 -15.95 -11.90 0.65
C CYS A 80 -16.28 -10.43 0.85
N PHE A 81 -15.30 -9.54 0.84
CA PHE A 81 -15.51 -8.13 1.15
C PHE A 81 -16.27 -7.38 0.06
N THR A 82 -16.08 -7.75 -1.20
CA THR A 82 -16.79 -7.14 -2.32
C THR A 82 -18.29 -7.46 -2.34
N ALA A 83 -18.72 -8.48 -1.60
CA ALA A 83 -20.12 -8.88 -1.48
C ALA A 83 -20.83 -8.30 -0.24
N CYS A 84 -20.08 -7.75 0.73
CA CYS A 84 -20.61 -7.11 1.93
C CYS A 84 -20.80 -5.61 1.69
N GLY A 85 -21.86 -5.22 1.00
CA GLY A 85 -22.27 -3.81 0.97
C GLY A 85 -22.51 -3.26 2.39
N SER A 86 -22.25 -1.97 2.57
CA SER A 86 -22.36 -1.20 3.82
C SER A 86 -23.56 -1.58 4.70
N GLY A 87 -23.33 -2.37 5.72
CA GLY A 87 -24.29 -2.70 6.77
C GLY A 87 -23.78 -2.25 8.13
N THR A 88 -24.61 -1.53 8.86
CA THR A 88 -24.36 -1.07 10.23
C THR A 88 -24.14 -2.26 11.16
N VAL A 89 -22.99 -2.29 11.84
CA VAL A 89 -22.67 -3.29 12.87
C VAL A 89 -23.31 -2.85 14.20
N THR A 90 -24.21 -3.64 14.73
CA THR A 90 -24.78 -3.45 16.07
C THR A 90 -24.22 -4.53 17.02
N GLU A 91 -23.60 -4.08 18.09
CA GLU A 91 -23.14 -4.78 19.32
C GLU A 91 -22.31 -6.06 19.20
N LEU A 92 -21.08 -6.03 19.76
CA LEU A 92 -20.19 -7.18 19.95
C LEU A 92 -19.44 -7.11 21.27
N GLN A 93 -19.45 -8.21 22.02
CA GLN A 93 -18.54 -8.45 23.14
C GLN A 93 -17.28 -9.15 22.60
N LEU A 94 -16.09 -8.57 22.85
CA LEU A 94 -14.80 -9.11 22.46
C LEU A 94 -14.12 -9.77 23.67
N PRO A 95 -13.46 -10.93 23.53
CA PRO A 95 -12.62 -11.50 24.58
C PRO A 95 -11.32 -10.71 24.75
N GLU A 96 -10.87 -10.53 25.99
CA GLU A 96 -9.74 -9.68 26.43
C GLU A 96 -8.33 -10.13 25.95
N SER A 97 -8.19 -11.09 25.08
CA SER A 97 -6.89 -11.71 24.78
C SER A 97 -6.58 -11.84 23.30
N CYS A 98 -6.55 -10.74 22.55
CA CYS A 98 -6.17 -10.78 21.14
C CYS A 98 -5.07 -9.78 20.77
N CYS A 99 -3.92 -9.86 21.44
CA CYS A 99 -2.69 -9.18 20.99
C CYS A 99 -1.66 -10.23 20.67
N SER A 100 -1.46 -10.61 19.42
CA SER A 100 -0.17 -11.09 18.90
C SER A 100 -0.26 -11.66 17.49
N ASP A 101 0.77 -11.35 16.71
CA ASP A 101 1.21 -11.96 15.46
C ASP A 101 0.21 -11.93 14.30
N PHE A 102 0.22 -10.80 13.60
CA PHE A 102 -0.44 -10.66 12.31
C PHE A 102 0.35 -11.44 11.26
N LEU A 103 -0.26 -12.44 10.67
CA LEU A 103 0.28 -13.16 9.53
C LEU A 103 -0.63 -12.94 8.32
N PHE A 104 -0.23 -12.03 7.45
CA PHE A 104 -0.77 -11.97 6.10
C PHE A 104 -0.25 -13.17 5.30
N TYR A 105 -1.13 -13.90 4.62
CA TYR A 105 -0.72 -15.01 3.77
C TYR A 105 -0.45 -14.48 2.35
N PRO A 106 0.82 -14.42 1.91
CA PRO A 106 1.16 -13.97 0.55
C PRO A 106 0.53 -14.84 -0.56
N ASN A 107 0.15 -16.07 -0.24
CA ASN A 107 -0.50 -16.99 -1.18
C ASN A 107 -1.92 -16.58 -1.60
N LEU A 108 -2.43 -15.45 -1.08
CA LEU A 108 -3.75 -14.90 -1.42
C LEU A 108 -3.68 -13.74 -2.41
N LEU A 109 -2.48 -13.23 -2.69
CA LEU A 109 -2.29 -12.24 -3.73
C LEU A 109 -2.48 -12.89 -5.09
N GLY A 110 -3.25 -12.22 -5.93
CA GLY A 110 -3.32 -12.51 -7.36
C GLY A 110 -2.05 -12.06 -8.08
N ASP A 111 -2.20 -11.27 -9.12
CA ASP A 111 -1.08 -10.66 -9.82
C ASP A 111 -0.68 -9.33 -9.14
N TYR A 112 0.58 -8.91 -9.35
CA TYR A 112 1.10 -7.65 -8.85
C TYR A 112 1.62 -6.80 -10.01
N THR A 113 1.14 -5.55 -10.08
CA THR A 113 1.60 -4.54 -11.04
C THR A 113 2.04 -3.30 -10.29
N ASP A 114 3.22 -2.77 -10.64
CA ASP A 114 3.71 -1.50 -10.09
C ASP A 114 3.74 -0.43 -11.19
N PHE A 115 3.16 0.73 -10.87
CA PHE A 115 3.12 1.90 -11.73
C PHE A 115 4.23 2.90 -11.38
N TYR A 116 4.32 3.94 -12.16
CA TYR A 116 5.31 5.02 -12.03
C TYR A 116 4.63 6.38 -12.11
N SER A 117 3.67 6.62 -11.22
CA SER A 117 2.62 7.63 -11.39
C SER A 117 2.90 8.99 -10.74
N SER A 118 4.00 9.16 -10.01
CA SER A 118 4.41 10.46 -9.44
C SER A 118 5.26 11.26 -10.43
N ARG A 119 4.77 12.45 -10.81
CA ARG A 119 5.50 13.36 -11.71
C ARG A 119 6.81 13.83 -11.09
N ASP A 120 6.80 14.19 -9.81
CA ASP A 120 7.99 14.67 -9.10
C ASP A 120 9.06 13.59 -9.03
N HIS A 121 8.66 12.36 -8.66
CA HIS A 121 9.59 11.23 -8.66
C HIS A 121 10.17 10.95 -10.06
N ALA A 122 9.33 10.86 -11.08
CA ALA A 122 9.75 10.60 -12.46
C ALA A 122 10.71 11.69 -12.98
N THR A 123 10.43 12.95 -12.65
CA THR A 123 11.27 14.09 -13.01
C THR A 123 12.62 14.04 -12.30
N ASN A 124 12.62 13.83 -10.98
CA ASN A 124 13.85 13.76 -10.18
C ASN A 124 14.78 12.64 -10.68
N VAL A 125 14.23 11.45 -10.84
CA VAL A 125 14.99 10.28 -11.37
C VAL A 125 15.47 10.58 -12.79
N GLY A 126 14.63 11.17 -13.63
CA GLY A 126 15.00 11.55 -14.99
C GLY A 126 16.14 12.57 -15.03
N ILE A 127 16.11 13.60 -14.20
CA ILE A 127 17.20 14.58 -14.09
C ILE A 127 18.51 13.89 -13.72
N MET A 128 18.49 12.97 -12.73
CA MET A 128 19.67 12.25 -12.25
C MET A 128 20.31 11.35 -13.33
N PHE A 129 19.53 10.80 -14.25
CA PHE A 129 20.00 9.81 -15.21
C PHE A 129 20.05 10.30 -16.66
N ARG A 130 19.25 11.29 -17.05
CA ARG A 130 19.10 11.77 -18.42
C ARG A 130 19.31 13.28 -18.59
N GLY A 131 19.43 14.02 -17.48
CA GLY A 131 19.52 15.49 -17.49
C GLY A 131 18.15 16.18 -17.54
N LYS A 132 18.12 17.50 -17.29
CA LYS A 132 16.89 18.29 -17.16
C LYS A 132 16.01 18.26 -18.42
N ASP A 133 16.63 18.36 -19.59
CA ASP A 133 15.91 18.48 -20.87
C ASP A 133 15.18 17.20 -21.28
N ASN A 134 15.59 16.06 -20.72
CA ASN A 134 15.02 14.74 -20.99
C ASN A 134 14.54 14.05 -19.71
N ALA A 135 14.08 14.83 -18.72
CA ALA A 135 13.71 14.30 -17.42
C ALA A 135 12.53 13.32 -17.52
N LEU A 136 11.45 13.69 -18.20
CA LEU A 136 10.32 12.80 -18.46
C LEU A 136 10.45 12.14 -19.84
N MET A 137 10.16 10.84 -19.89
CA MET A 137 10.06 10.14 -21.18
C MET A 137 8.83 10.65 -21.95
N PRO A 138 8.86 10.69 -23.30
CA PRO A 138 7.76 11.26 -24.10
C PRO A 138 6.38 10.64 -23.81
N ASN A 139 6.33 9.35 -23.47
CA ASN A 139 5.08 8.65 -23.19
C ASN A 139 4.56 8.88 -21.74
N TRP A 140 5.38 9.41 -20.85
CA TRP A 140 5.02 9.49 -19.42
C TRP A 140 3.80 10.37 -19.15
N LEU A 141 3.66 11.51 -19.89
CA LEU A 141 2.51 12.41 -19.78
C LEU A 141 1.27 11.91 -20.54
N HIS A 142 1.37 10.80 -21.25
CA HIS A 142 0.27 10.28 -22.08
C HIS A 142 -0.40 9.04 -21.51
N LEU A 143 0.31 8.29 -20.65
CA LEU A 143 -0.21 7.05 -20.06
C LEU A 143 0.46 6.72 -18.71
N PRO A 144 -0.23 6.04 -17.80
CA PRO A 144 0.37 5.48 -16.60
C PRO A 144 1.36 4.36 -16.97
N VAL A 145 2.66 4.62 -16.86
CA VAL A 145 3.69 3.61 -17.09
C VAL A 145 3.71 2.63 -15.92
N GLY A 146 3.77 1.34 -16.22
CA GLY A 146 3.84 0.28 -15.21
C GLY A 146 4.64 -0.92 -15.67
N TYR A 147 4.96 -1.81 -14.76
CA TYR A 147 5.59 -3.10 -15.02
C TYR A 147 4.96 -4.22 -14.18
N HIS A 148 5.07 -5.45 -14.66
CA HIS A 148 4.60 -6.62 -13.91
C HIS A 148 5.59 -6.97 -12.80
N GLY A 149 5.14 -6.83 -11.56
CA GLY A 149 5.90 -7.21 -10.38
C GLY A 149 5.79 -8.71 -10.07
N ARG A 150 6.56 -9.15 -9.09
CA ARG A 150 6.54 -10.54 -8.63
C ARG A 150 5.65 -10.69 -7.41
N ALA A 151 4.46 -11.29 -7.57
CA ALA A 151 3.50 -11.47 -6.49
C ALA A 151 4.00 -12.45 -5.40
N SER A 152 4.75 -13.48 -5.76
CA SER A 152 5.21 -14.53 -4.82
C SER A 152 6.22 -14.04 -3.77
N SER A 153 6.81 -12.87 -3.94
CA SER A 153 7.76 -12.24 -3.00
C SER A 153 7.18 -11.00 -2.31
N VAL A 154 5.87 -10.79 -2.42
CA VAL A 154 5.16 -9.84 -1.57
C VAL A 154 5.02 -10.44 -0.18
N VAL A 155 5.52 -9.72 0.82
CA VAL A 155 5.54 -10.16 2.23
C VAL A 155 4.86 -9.13 3.13
N VAL A 156 4.40 -9.57 4.28
CA VAL A 156 3.78 -8.68 5.26
C VAL A 156 4.82 -7.92 6.08
N SER A 157 4.41 -6.76 6.59
CA SER A 157 5.12 -5.95 7.58
C SER A 157 5.71 -6.80 8.71
N GLY A 158 6.95 -6.50 9.10
CA GLY A 158 7.71 -7.28 10.09
C GLY A 158 8.55 -8.42 9.50
N THR A 159 8.28 -8.85 8.27
CA THR A 159 9.11 -9.86 7.60
C THR A 159 10.48 -9.27 7.25
N PRO A 160 11.59 -9.90 7.67
CA PRO A 160 12.92 -9.45 7.30
C PRO A 160 13.17 -9.62 5.80
N VAL A 161 13.91 -8.69 5.20
CA VAL A 161 14.21 -8.67 3.77
C VAL A 161 15.68 -8.92 3.54
N ARG A 162 15.98 -9.98 2.83
CA ARG A 162 17.36 -10.36 2.53
C ARG A 162 17.91 -9.53 1.37
N ARG A 163 19.08 -8.90 1.57
CA ARG A 163 19.77 -8.15 0.52
C ARG A 163 20.07 -9.09 -0.66
N PRO A 164 19.64 -8.77 -1.89
CA PRO A 164 19.83 -9.66 -3.03
C PRO A 164 21.29 -9.67 -3.50
N MET A 165 21.67 -10.76 -4.14
CA MET A 165 22.89 -10.89 -4.92
C MET A 165 22.54 -10.86 -6.40
N GLY A 166 23.39 -10.21 -7.20
CA GLY A 166 23.18 -10.12 -8.64
C GLY A 166 24.36 -9.46 -9.33
N GLN A 167 24.30 -9.39 -10.65
CA GLN A 167 25.26 -8.62 -11.43
C GLN A 167 25.00 -7.12 -11.20
N VAL A 168 26.03 -6.39 -10.84
CA VAL A 168 25.93 -4.98 -10.50
C VAL A 168 26.81 -4.12 -11.39
N ARG A 169 26.32 -2.92 -11.65
CA ARG A 169 27.19 -1.81 -12.02
C ARG A 169 27.43 -1.00 -10.74
N PRO A 170 28.68 -0.80 -10.26
CA PRO A 170 28.94 -0.35 -8.89
C PRO A 170 28.13 0.88 -8.44
N ASN A 171 27.64 0.80 -7.20
CA ASN A 171 26.95 1.76 -6.35
C ASN A 171 25.43 1.84 -6.51
N ASP A 172 24.71 1.63 -5.40
CA ASP A 172 23.37 2.15 -5.04
C ASP A 172 22.26 1.11 -4.70
N GLY A 173 21.96 0.89 -3.38
CA GLY A 173 20.75 0.19 -2.90
C GLY A 173 19.77 1.15 -2.21
N THR A 174 18.43 1.04 -2.44
CA THR A 174 17.43 1.96 -1.87
C THR A 174 16.09 1.31 -1.52
N PHE A 175 15.25 2.03 -0.72
CA PHE A 175 13.83 1.78 -0.56
C PHE A 175 13.00 2.83 -1.32
N ALA A 176 11.69 2.56 -1.52
CA ALA A 176 10.75 3.52 -2.08
C ALA A 176 9.37 3.43 -1.41
N LYS A 177 8.77 4.60 -1.09
CA LYS A 177 7.42 4.72 -0.51
C LYS A 177 6.37 4.56 -1.60
N HIS A 178 5.52 3.56 -1.46
CA HIS A 178 4.38 3.35 -2.34
C HIS A 178 3.10 3.22 -1.51
N LEU A 179 1.98 3.49 -2.12
CA LEU A 179 0.69 2.96 -1.75
C LEU A 179 0.25 1.98 -2.82
N ALA A 180 -0.50 0.97 -2.42
CA ALA A 180 -1.08 0.03 -3.35
C ALA A 180 -2.56 -0.16 -3.04
N PHE A 181 -3.36 -0.48 -4.06
CA PHE A 181 -4.74 -0.84 -3.89
C PHE A 181 -5.01 -2.28 -4.33
N PHE A 182 -5.93 -2.91 -3.63
CA PHE A 182 -6.45 -4.22 -3.99
C PHE A 182 -7.63 -4.08 -4.94
N VAL A 183 -7.63 -4.91 -5.97
CA VAL A 183 -8.79 -5.08 -6.84
C VAL A 183 -9.88 -5.81 -6.07
N GLY A 184 -11.08 -5.23 -6.08
CA GLY A 184 -12.31 -5.85 -5.59
C GLY A 184 -12.94 -6.73 -6.68
N PRO A 185 -14.08 -6.37 -7.26
CA PRO A 185 -14.64 -7.10 -8.40
C PRO A 185 -13.69 -7.03 -9.60
N GLY A 186 -13.40 -8.18 -10.21
CA GLY A 186 -12.63 -8.26 -11.45
C GLY A 186 -13.47 -7.97 -12.69
N ASN A 187 -12.84 -8.12 -13.87
CA ASN A 187 -13.50 -8.00 -15.17
C ASN A 187 -13.28 -9.25 -16.02
N PRO A 188 -14.19 -9.61 -16.91
CA PRO A 188 -13.99 -10.69 -17.86
C PRO A 188 -12.85 -10.37 -18.85
N LEU A 189 -12.07 -11.37 -19.21
CA LEU A 189 -11.04 -11.26 -20.26
C LEU A 189 -11.64 -10.71 -21.55
N GLY A 190 -10.97 -9.75 -22.16
CA GLY A 190 -11.40 -9.05 -23.36
C GLY A 190 -12.38 -7.89 -23.14
N LYS A 191 -12.79 -7.61 -21.88
CA LYS A 191 -13.69 -6.51 -21.54
C LYS A 191 -12.99 -5.50 -20.64
N PRO A 192 -12.62 -4.31 -21.15
CA PRO A 192 -11.94 -3.30 -20.33
C PRO A 192 -12.88 -2.73 -19.25
N ILE A 193 -12.28 -2.25 -18.17
CA ILE A 193 -12.98 -1.46 -17.14
C ILE A 193 -12.98 0.01 -17.59
N PRO A 194 -14.13 0.61 -17.88
CA PRO A 194 -14.19 2.02 -18.26
C PRO A 194 -13.89 2.91 -17.05
N ILE A 195 -13.21 4.04 -17.28
CA ILE A 195 -12.72 4.94 -16.23
C ILE A 195 -13.82 5.40 -15.25
N HIS A 196 -15.02 5.63 -15.72
CA HIS A 196 -16.15 6.07 -14.89
C HIS A 196 -16.75 4.97 -14.00
N LYS A 197 -16.26 3.72 -14.12
CA LYS A 197 -16.61 2.58 -13.26
C LYS A 197 -15.40 2.01 -12.50
N ALA A 198 -14.22 2.61 -12.67
CA ALA A 198 -13.01 2.05 -12.10
C ALA A 198 -13.03 2.02 -10.56
N ASP A 199 -13.69 2.98 -9.92
CA ASP A 199 -13.90 3.02 -8.48
C ASP A 199 -14.70 1.83 -7.93
N GLU A 200 -15.65 1.29 -8.70
CA GLU A 200 -16.42 0.08 -8.35
C GLU A 200 -15.53 -1.18 -8.22
N HIS A 201 -14.32 -1.13 -8.80
CA HIS A 201 -13.35 -2.22 -8.84
C HIS A 201 -12.18 -2.06 -7.84
N ILE A 202 -12.10 -0.94 -7.11
CA ILE A 202 -11.06 -0.68 -6.12
C ILE A 202 -11.62 -0.95 -4.73
N PHE A 203 -11.08 -1.96 -4.04
CA PHE A 203 -11.57 -2.36 -2.73
C PHE A 203 -11.02 -1.49 -1.58
N GLY A 204 -9.72 -1.29 -1.53
CA GLY A 204 -9.05 -0.56 -0.45
C GLY A 204 -7.55 -0.47 -0.68
N MET A 205 -6.87 0.22 0.22
CA MET A 205 -5.45 0.55 0.08
C MET A 205 -4.61 0.00 1.23
N VAL A 206 -3.33 -0.23 0.94
CA VAL A 206 -2.29 -0.62 1.89
C VAL A 206 -1.04 0.23 1.69
N LEU A 207 -0.24 0.41 2.75
CA LEU A 207 1.13 0.90 2.62
C LEU A 207 1.98 -0.17 1.92
N MET A 208 2.96 0.28 1.13
CA MET A 208 3.88 -0.60 0.45
C MET A 208 5.30 -0.04 0.47
N ASN A 209 6.26 -0.92 0.66
CA ASN A 209 7.68 -0.68 0.40
C ASN A 209 8.14 -1.60 -0.73
N ASP A 210 8.39 -1.03 -1.88
CA ASP A 210 8.99 -1.71 -3.02
C ASP A 210 10.52 -1.64 -2.91
N TRP A 211 11.11 -2.71 -2.33
CA TRP A 211 12.55 -2.79 -2.14
C TRP A 211 13.28 -2.80 -3.48
N SER A 212 14.33 -1.98 -3.57
CA SER A 212 15.00 -1.74 -4.85
C SER A 212 16.51 -1.87 -4.71
N ALA A 213 17.12 -2.87 -5.34
CA ALA A 213 18.56 -2.98 -5.49
C ALA A 213 19.00 -2.13 -6.72
N ARG A 214 19.27 -0.84 -6.49
CA ARG A 214 19.47 0.15 -7.57
C ARG A 214 20.74 -0.11 -8.40
N ASP A 215 21.75 -0.70 -7.81
CA ASP A 215 22.98 -1.14 -8.46
C ASP A 215 22.73 -2.27 -9.48
N ILE A 216 21.92 -3.28 -9.09
CA ILE A 216 21.46 -4.34 -9.99
C ILE A 216 20.52 -3.72 -11.06
N GLN A 217 19.54 -2.88 -10.65
CA GLN A 217 18.59 -2.27 -11.57
C GLN A 217 19.27 -1.47 -12.69
N LYS A 218 20.29 -0.69 -12.34
CA LYS A 218 21.05 0.12 -13.30
C LYS A 218 21.74 -0.73 -14.38
N TRP A 219 22.07 -1.96 -14.07
CA TRP A 219 22.68 -2.90 -15.01
C TRP A 219 21.65 -3.59 -15.90
N GLU A 220 20.51 -4.00 -15.31
CA GLU A 220 19.56 -4.91 -15.99
C GLU A 220 18.40 -4.21 -16.71
N TYR A 221 18.05 -2.94 -16.36
CA TYR A 221 16.73 -2.37 -16.70
C TYR A 221 16.51 -2.12 -18.20
N VAL A 222 17.56 -2.11 -19.01
CA VAL A 222 17.47 -2.02 -20.47
C VAL A 222 17.75 -3.40 -21.05
N PRO A 223 16.90 -3.94 -21.95
CA PRO A 223 15.78 -3.30 -22.68
C PRO A 223 14.38 -3.50 -22.06
N LEU A 224 14.19 -4.41 -21.09
CA LEU A 224 12.85 -4.86 -20.69
C LEU A 224 12.33 -4.29 -19.36
N GLY A 225 13.11 -3.47 -18.68
CA GLY A 225 12.76 -2.93 -17.37
C GLY A 225 13.37 -3.71 -16.20
N PRO A 226 12.99 -3.40 -14.93
CA PRO A 226 13.58 -4.02 -13.75
C PRO A 226 13.13 -5.49 -13.61
N PHE A 227 14.01 -6.34 -13.05
CA PHE A 227 13.74 -7.76 -12.81
C PHE A 227 14.29 -8.20 -11.46
N LEU A 228 15.57 -8.63 -11.38
CA LEU A 228 16.19 -9.12 -10.14
C LEU A 228 16.29 -8.02 -9.06
N SER A 229 16.39 -6.78 -9.48
CA SER A 229 16.45 -5.62 -8.59
C SER A 229 15.16 -5.35 -7.82
N LYS A 230 14.05 -5.97 -8.21
CA LYS A 230 12.71 -5.76 -7.66
C LYS A 230 12.07 -7.05 -7.15
N ASN A 231 12.29 -8.18 -7.83
CA ASN A 231 11.56 -9.41 -7.57
C ASN A 231 11.96 -10.13 -6.26
N PHE A 232 12.96 -9.63 -5.53
CA PHE A 232 13.43 -10.27 -4.29
C PHE A 232 12.54 -10.00 -3.08
N SER A 233 11.87 -8.86 -3.01
CA SER A 233 10.88 -8.57 -1.95
C SER A 233 10.07 -7.30 -2.22
N THR A 234 8.81 -7.33 -1.81
CA THR A 234 7.94 -6.17 -1.63
C THR A 234 7.20 -6.33 -0.30
N THR A 235 7.25 -5.33 0.58
CA THR A 235 6.57 -5.40 1.89
C THR A 235 5.30 -4.57 1.86
N ILE A 236 4.18 -5.11 2.39
CA ILE A 236 2.92 -4.38 2.54
C ILE A 236 2.48 -4.33 4.00
N SER A 237 1.69 -3.31 4.37
CA SER A 237 1.04 -3.26 5.68
C SER A 237 -0.03 -4.35 5.79
N PRO A 238 -0.31 -4.87 7.02
CA PRO A 238 -1.21 -6.01 7.20
C PRO A 238 -2.70 -5.66 7.07
N TRP A 239 -3.04 -4.37 7.14
CA TRP A 239 -4.40 -3.87 7.16
C TRP A 239 -4.79 -3.22 5.84
N VAL A 240 -5.86 -3.71 5.22
CA VAL A 240 -6.45 -3.09 4.02
C VAL A 240 -7.50 -2.08 4.47
N VAL A 241 -7.20 -0.80 4.29
CA VAL A 241 -8.13 0.31 4.59
C VAL A 241 -9.14 0.41 3.45
N PRO A 242 -10.44 0.18 3.70
CA PRO A 242 -11.44 0.21 2.64
C PRO A 242 -11.63 1.62 2.06
N MET A 243 -12.05 1.71 0.80
CA MET A 243 -12.24 3.01 0.14
C MET A 243 -13.28 3.88 0.85
N GLU A 244 -14.30 3.28 1.47
CA GLU A 244 -15.33 4.00 2.24
C GLU A 244 -14.73 4.82 3.38
N ALA A 245 -13.69 4.33 4.05
CA ALA A 245 -12.98 5.05 5.10
C ALA A 245 -12.13 6.22 4.55
N LEU A 246 -11.73 6.15 3.28
CA LEU A 246 -10.90 7.16 2.61
C LEU A 246 -11.73 8.23 1.89
N MET A 247 -12.96 7.93 1.50
CA MET A 247 -13.82 8.87 0.75
C MET A 247 -14.00 10.25 1.40
N PRO A 248 -14.08 10.37 2.76
CA PRO A 248 -14.15 11.70 3.39
C PRO A 248 -12.90 12.59 3.14
N PHE A 249 -11.79 11.99 2.71
CA PHE A 249 -10.50 12.66 2.47
C PHE A 249 -10.16 12.81 0.99
N VAL A 250 -11.15 12.65 0.13
CA VAL A 250 -10.96 12.82 -1.32
C VAL A 250 -10.64 14.27 -1.67
N LEU A 251 -9.67 14.47 -2.55
CA LEU A 251 -9.21 15.77 -3.03
C LEU A 251 -9.31 15.89 -4.56
N PRO A 252 -9.35 17.11 -5.09
CA PRO A 252 -9.24 17.34 -6.54
C PRO A 252 -7.89 16.87 -7.11
N ASN A 253 -7.90 16.35 -8.33
CA ASN A 253 -6.69 15.93 -9.07
C ASN A 253 -5.95 17.14 -9.66
N THR A 254 -5.49 18.05 -8.81
CA THR A 254 -4.93 19.34 -9.23
C THR A 254 -3.65 19.23 -10.05
N VAL A 255 -2.87 18.16 -9.85
CA VAL A 255 -1.58 17.94 -10.54
C VAL A 255 -1.73 17.74 -12.04
N GLN A 256 -2.86 17.16 -12.50
CA GLN A 256 -3.18 17.02 -13.93
C GLN A 256 -3.86 18.23 -14.54
N THR A 257 -4.47 19.09 -13.74
CA THR A 257 -5.27 20.22 -14.22
C THR A 257 -4.49 21.54 -14.27
N LEU A 258 -3.31 21.57 -13.62
CA LEU A 258 -2.45 22.75 -13.56
C LEU A 258 -1.31 22.61 -14.56
N GLY A 259 -1.45 23.21 -15.75
CA GLY A 259 -0.34 23.38 -16.67
C GLY A 259 -0.65 23.12 -18.14
N ASP A 260 0.40 23.18 -18.97
CA ASP A 260 0.36 22.96 -20.43
C ASP A 260 0.50 21.47 -20.79
N ASP A 261 0.23 20.55 -19.86
CA ASP A 261 0.34 19.12 -20.11
C ASP A 261 -0.72 18.65 -21.13
N PRO A 262 -0.40 17.64 -21.93
CA PRO A 262 -1.36 17.11 -22.90
C PRO A 262 -2.57 16.51 -22.16
N LEU A 263 -3.76 16.79 -22.68
CA LEU A 263 -4.97 16.19 -22.14
C LEU A 263 -4.90 14.66 -22.25
N PRO A 264 -5.24 13.92 -21.18
CA PRO A 264 -5.30 12.47 -21.23
C PRO A 264 -6.21 11.97 -22.37
N LEU A 265 -5.87 10.82 -22.94
CA LEU A 265 -6.71 10.19 -23.95
C LEU A 265 -8.13 9.88 -23.39
N PRO A 266 -9.15 9.77 -24.24
CA PRO A 266 -10.55 9.62 -23.78
C PRO A 266 -10.78 8.52 -22.75
N TYR A 267 -10.08 7.38 -22.84
CA TYR A 267 -10.23 6.28 -21.90
C TYR A 267 -9.59 6.54 -20.51
N LEU A 268 -8.77 7.60 -20.40
CA LEU A 268 -8.12 8.04 -19.15
C LEU A 268 -8.72 9.36 -18.62
N ARG A 269 -9.67 9.99 -19.33
CA ARG A 269 -10.29 11.23 -18.84
C ARG A 269 -11.26 10.94 -17.72
N ASP A 270 -10.96 11.48 -16.55
CA ASP A 270 -11.81 11.43 -15.38
C ASP A 270 -12.06 12.86 -14.88
N ASN A 271 -13.32 13.23 -14.75
CA ASN A 271 -13.73 14.53 -14.22
C ASN A 271 -14.09 14.46 -12.73
N THR A 272 -13.93 13.28 -12.12
CA THR A 272 -14.20 13.08 -10.69
C THR A 272 -12.92 13.27 -9.88
N ASN A 273 -13.07 13.71 -8.64
CA ASN A 273 -11.97 13.75 -7.70
C ASN A 273 -11.66 12.32 -7.23
N TYR A 274 -10.41 11.89 -7.36
CA TYR A 274 -9.99 10.56 -6.92
C TYR A 274 -8.50 10.54 -6.52
N THR A 275 -8.06 11.59 -5.84
CA THR A 275 -6.85 11.57 -5.01
C THR A 275 -7.25 11.80 -3.57
N PHE A 276 -6.36 11.58 -2.61
CA PHE A 276 -6.71 11.54 -1.19
C PHE A 276 -5.69 12.28 -0.34
N ASP A 277 -6.16 12.92 0.74
CA ASP A 277 -5.30 13.58 1.73
C ASP A 277 -4.69 12.53 2.68
N ILE A 278 -3.79 11.71 2.14
CA ILE A 278 -3.04 10.72 2.90
C ILE A 278 -1.64 11.24 3.16
N ASN A 279 -1.28 11.38 4.42
CA ASN A 279 0.05 11.75 4.87
C ASN A 279 0.91 10.50 5.03
N LEU A 280 2.10 10.47 4.41
CA LEU A 280 3.01 9.33 4.41
C LEU A 280 4.33 9.71 5.07
N CYS A 281 4.68 9.06 6.15
CA CYS A 281 5.92 9.26 6.89
C CYS A 281 6.81 8.02 6.79
N VAL A 282 8.14 8.22 6.83
CA VAL A 282 9.10 7.12 6.91
C VAL A 282 10.08 7.40 8.01
N CYS A 283 10.30 6.39 8.84
CA CYS A 283 11.43 6.33 9.76
C CYS A 283 12.46 5.32 9.24
N LEU A 284 13.73 5.70 9.35
CA LEU A 284 14.86 4.80 9.15
C LEU A 284 15.56 4.60 10.47
N GLN A 285 15.59 3.35 10.95
CA GLN A 285 16.37 2.93 12.11
C GLN A 285 17.65 2.26 11.62
N ASP A 286 18.80 2.63 12.19
CA ASP A 286 20.04 1.91 11.95
C ASP A 286 20.11 0.61 12.77
N CYS A 287 21.11 -0.22 12.49
CA CYS A 287 21.35 -1.50 13.19
C CYS A 287 21.53 -1.38 14.72
N ALA A 288 21.85 -0.21 15.24
CA ALA A 288 21.95 0.06 16.68
C ALA A 288 20.60 0.44 17.31
N LYS A 289 19.52 0.54 16.52
CA LYS A 289 18.17 0.99 16.93
C LYS A 289 18.15 2.38 17.60
N GLN A 290 19.16 3.21 17.34
CA GLN A 290 19.36 4.48 18.03
C GLN A 290 18.84 5.70 17.28
N CYS A 291 18.43 5.57 16.02
CA CYS A 291 17.96 6.68 15.21
C CYS A 291 16.54 6.47 14.69
N ASN A 292 15.63 7.25 15.24
CA ASN A 292 14.24 7.35 14.78
C ASN A 292 13.95 8.76 14.25
N LYS A 293 14.80 9.28 13.34
CA LYS A 293 14.48 10.55 12.73
C LYS A 293 13.45 10.33 11.61
N PRO A 294 12.25 10.86 11.73
CA PRO A 294 11.29 10.78 10.64
C PRO A 294 11.86 11.53 9.43
N ILE A 295 11.88 10.85 8.30
CA ILE A 295 12.06 11.51 7.01
C ILE A 295 10.78 12.29 6.75
N PRO A 296 10.84 13.57 6.37
CA PRO A 296 9.67 14.40 6.21
C PRO A 296 8.55 13.72 5.42
N CYS A 297 7.32 14.00 5.80
CA CYS A 297 6.13 13.40 5.22
C CYS A 297 5.92 13.85 3.77
N CYS A 298 5.49 12.97 2.90
CA CYS A 298 4.92 13.32 1.60
C CYS A 298 3.41 13.04 1.61
N ALA A 299 2.66 13.70 0.74
CA ALA A 299 1.23 13.50 0.63
C ALA A 299 0.89 12.77 -0.67
N PHE A 300 -0.07 11.85 -0.61
CA PHE A 300 -0.56 11.09 -1.77
C PHE A 300 -1.20 11.99 -2.83
N GLN A 301 -1.70 13.16 -2.46
CA GLN A 301 -2.28 14.15 -3.35
C GLN A 301 -1.36 14.61 -4.50
N TYR A 302 -0.04 14.39 -4.39
CA TYR A 302 0.93 14.73 -5.44
C TYR A 302 1.01 13.69 -6.56
N MET A 303 0.17 12.64 -6.51
CA MET A 303 0.10 11.66 -7.60
C MET A 303 -0.48 12.28 -8.86
N TYR A 304 0.20 12.09 -10.00
CA TYR A 304 -0.27 12.58 -11.30
C TYR A 304 -1.33 11.65 -11.89
N TRP A 305 -1.04 10.34 -12.00
CA TRP A 305 -1.98 9.34 -12.46
C TRP A 305 -2.73 8.75 -11.29
N THR A 306 -4.06 8.87 -11.31
CA THR A 306 -4.93 8.34 -10.25
C THR A 306 -5.07 6.82 -10.31
N MET A 307 -5.51 6.19 -9.23
CA MET A 307 -5.79 4.75 -9.20
C MET A 307 -6.83 4.34 -10.25
N LYS A 308 -7.86 5.17 -10.50
CA LYS A 308 -8.85 4.92 -11.57
C LYS A 308 -8.19 4.90 -12.94
N GLN A 309 -7.28 5.83 -13.21
CA GLN A 309 -6.52 5.88 -14.47
C GLN A 309 -5.57 4.70 -14.62
N GLN A 310 -4.89 4.30 -13.55
CA GLN A 310 -4.04 3.10 -13.52
C GLN A 310 -4.85 1.84 -13.87
N LEU A 311 -6.01 1.65 -13.25
CA LEU A 311 -6.86 0.49 -13.48
C LEU A 311 -7.49 0.48 -14.89
N ALA A 312 -7.97 1.63 -15.36
CA ALA A 312 -8.50 1.77 -16.71
C ALA A 312 -7.42 1.47 -17.77
N HIS A 313 -6.19 1.98 -17.55
CA HIS A 313 -5.06 1.69 -18.45
C HIS A 313 -4.65 0.21 -18.42
N HIS A 314 -4.62 -0.41 -17.24
CA HIS A 314 -4.29 -1.82 -17.07
C HIS A 314 -5.22 -2.74 -17.87
N THR A 315 -6.49 -2.38 -17.98
CA THR A 315 -7.52 -3.23 -18.59
C THR A 315 -7.93 -2.81 -20.00
N VAL A 316 -7.44 -1.67 -20.52
CA VAL A 316 -7.88 -1.13 -21.83
C VAL A 316 -7.64 -2.08 -23.00
N THR A 317 -6.62 -2.93 -22.92
CA THR A 317 -6.33 -3.97 -23.93
C THR A 317 -7.18 -5.23 -23.78
N GLY A 318 -8.06 -5.27 -22.78
CA GLY A 318 -8.88 -6.44 -22.44
C GLY A 318 -8.24 -7.37 -21.43
N CYS A 319 -7.10 -6.98 -20.79
CA CYS A 319 -6.55 -7.73 -19.67
C CYS A 319 -7.60 -7.85 -18.56
N ASN A 320 -7.78 -9.04 -18.01
CA ASN A 320 -8.63 -9.24 -16.84
C ASN A 320 -7.82 -9.05 -15.56
N VAL A 321 -8.37 -8.27 -14.65
CA VAL A 321 -7.96 -8.25 -13.26
C VAL A 321 -8.89 -9.12 -12.42
N ARG A 322 -8.39 -9.62 -11.30
CA ARG A 322 -9.12 -10.53 -10.42
C ARG A 322 -9.18 -9.97 -9.01
N PRO A 323 -10.19 -10.34 -8.22
CA PRO A 323 -10.20 -10.03 -6.80
C PRO A 323 -8.89 -10.47 -6.13
N GLY A 324 -8.25 -9.56 -5.41
CA GLY A 324 -6.97 -9.81 -4.77
C GLY A 324 -5.73 -9.45 -5.58
N ASP A 325 -5.86 -9.02 -6.82
CA ASP A 325 -4.74 -8.41 -7.55
C ASP A 325 -4.34 -7.10 -6.87
N LEU A 326 -3.03 -6.84 -6.84
CA LEU A 326 -2.42 -5.69 -6.18
C LEU A 326 -1.83 -4.75 -7.23
N LEU A 327 -2.29 -3.50 -7.26
CA LEU A 327 -1.80 -2.45 -8.14
C LEU A 327 -1.17 -1.33 -7.31
N ALA A 328 0.14 -1.12 -7.48
CA ALA A 328 0.88 -0.11 -6.74
C ALA A 328 1.01 1.20 -7.52
N SER A 329 0.99 2.30 -6.80
CA SER A 329 1.06 3.66 -7.34
C SER A 329 2.41 4.00 -7.99
N GLY A 330 3.47 3.29 -7.64
CA GLY A 330 4.84 3.75 -7.79
C GLY A 330 5.27 4.66 -6.63
N THR A 331 6.54 5.02 -6.61
CA THR A 331 7.10 5.92 -5.59
C THR A 331 6.34 7.24 -5.54
N ILE A 332 5.95 7.66 -4.34
CA ILE A 332 5.22 8.91 -4.09
C ILE A 332 6.20 9.96 -3.62
N SER A 333 6.40 11.00 -4.41
CA SER A 333 7.22 12.17 -4.06
C SER A 333 6.40 13.44 -4.27
N GLY A 334 6.66 14.44 -3.45
CA GLY A 334 6.14 15.79 -3.64
C GLY A 334 7.21 16.76 -4.18
N PRO A 335 6.85 18.04 -4.37
CA PRO A 335 7.71 19.04 -5.01
C PRO A 335 8.94 19.44 -4.17
N ASP A 336 8.84 19.33 -2.86
CA ASP A 336 9.91 19.77 -1.96
C ASP A 336 10.93 18.66 -1.69
N PRO A 337 12.23 18.97 -1.53
CA PRO A 337 13.26 17.96 -1.22
C PRO A 337 12.96 17.14 0.04
N GLY A 338 12.26 17.70 1.02
CA GLY A 338 11.80 17.01 2.21
C GLY A 338 10.68 15.99 1.96
N SER A 339 9.96 16.09 0.86
CA SER A 339 8.82 15.23 0.51
C SER A 339 9.17 14.10 -0.46
N PHE A 340 10.44 13.87 -0.75
CA PHE A 340 10.88 12.81 -1.67
C PHE A 340 10.58 11.41 -1.13
N GLY A 341 10.09 10.54 -2.01
CA GLY A 341 9.62 9.20 -1.67
C GLY A 341 10.66 8.09 -1.67
N SER A 342 11.89 8.37 -2.09
CA SER A 342 12.95 7.35 -2.16
C SER A 342 14.29 7.85 -1.64
N MET A 343 15.11 6.93 -1.09
CA MET A 343 16.49 7.27 -0.71
C MET A 343 17.33 7.72 -1.91
N LEU A 344 17.02 7.22 -3.11
CA LEU A 344 17.69 7.66 -4.33
C LEU A 344 17.56 9.17 -4.53
N GLU A 345 16.36 9.71 -4.31
CA GLU A 345 16.10 11.15 -4.41
C GLU A 345 16.65 11.91 -3.21
N LEU A 346 16.41 11.43 -1.99
CA LEU A 346 16.87 12.06 -0.75
C LEU A 346 18.39 12.19 -0.70
N SER A 347 19.10 11.13 -1.10
CA SER A 347 20.57 11.16 -1.18
C SER A 347 21.10 11.73 -2.49
N TRP A 348 20.20 12.10 -3.42
CA TRP A 348 20.54 12.56 -4.76
C TRP A 348 21.57 11.67 -5.41
N ARG A 349 21.19 10.39 -5.59
CA ARG A 349 22.04 9.32 -6.14
C ARG A 349 23.33 9.10 -5.32
N GLY A 350 23.23 9.17 -3.98
CA GLY A 350 24.35 8.94 -3.07
C GLY A 350 25.32 10.11 -2.90
N THR A 351 25.06 11.26 -3.55
CA THR A 351 25.95 12.45 -3.45
C THR A 351 25.72 13.28 -2.20
N LYS A 352 24.54 13.15 -1.57
CA LYS A 352 24.14 13.89 -0.38
C LYS A 352 23.78 12.91 0.73
N PRO A 353 24.62 12.75 1.76
CA PRO A 353 24.27 11.90 2.89
C PRO A 353 23.03 12.42 3.64
N ILE A 354 22.11 11.52 3.95
CA ILE A 354 20.93 11.76 4.78
C ILE A 354 21.38 11.70 6.24
N ASP A 355 21.15 12.76 6.99
CA ASP A 355 21.43 12.81 8.43
C ASP A 355 20.28 12.14 9.20
N LEU A 356 20.59 11.07 9.92
CA LEU A 356 19.66 10.32 10.75
C LEU A 356 19.63 10.80 12.21
N GLY A 357 20.46 11.76 12.59
CA GLY A 357 20.66 12.22 13.96
C GLY A 357 21.88 11.54 14.61
N ASP A 358 22.31 12.06 15.78
CA ASP A 358 23.41 11.52 16.61
C ASP A 358 24.71 11.18 15.85
N GLY A 359 24.95 11.88 14.73
CA GLY A 359 26.14 11.66 13.87
C GLY A 359 26.01 10.52 12.87
N HIS A 360 24.89 9.79 12.87
CA HIS A 360 24.62 8.72 11.92
C HIS A 360 24.17 9.26 10.56
N LYS A 361 24.72 8.73 9.49
CA LYS A 361 24.41 9.14 8.11
C LYS A 361 24.19 7.93 7.21
N ARG A 362 23.29 8.09 6.25
CA ARG A 362 23.06 7.09 5.19
C ARG A 362 22.99 7.77 3.83
N THR A 363 23.55 7.13 2.83
CA THR A 363 23.25 7.41 1.41
C THR A 363 22.31 6.35 0.84
N PHE A 364 22.51 5.10 1.26
CA PHE A 364 21.71 3.92 0.94
C PHE A 364 21.55 3.04 2.17
N LEU A 365 20.65 2.06 2.12
CA LEU A 365 20.43 1.10 3.19
C LEU A 365 21.66 0.19 3.38
N GLN A 366 21.90 -0.18 4.62
CA GLN A 366 22.90 -1.15 5.05
C GLN A 366 22.22 -2.36 5.70
N ASP A 367 22.96 -3.47 5.82
CA ASP A 367 22.50 -4.64 6.57
C ASP A 367 22.23 -4.25 8.02
N GLY A 368 21.08 -4.65 8.54
CA GLY A 368 20.58 -4.29 9.87
C GLY A 368 19.70 -3.03 9.91
N ASP A 369 19.67 -2.22 8.86
CA ASP A 369 18.77 -1.07 8.80
C ASP A 369 17.30 -1.53 8.71
N THR A 370 16.42 -0.83 9.44
CA THR A 370 14.97 -1.07 9.42
C THR A 370 14.25 0.15 8.83
N VAL A 371 13.42 -0.10 7.84
CA VAL A 371 12.53 0.91 7.26
C VAL A 371 11.14 0.75 7.85
N ILE A 372 10.55 1.85 8.33
CA ILE A 372 9.19 1.91 8.87
C ILE A 372 8.43 2.97 8.09
N ILE A 373 7.37 2.57 7.41
CA ILE A 373 6.45 3.46 6.69
C ILE A 373 5.15 3.52 7.46
N GLU A 374 4.66 4.72 7.70
CA GLU A 374 3.36 5.01 8.30
C GLU A 374 2.54 5.89 7.36
N GLY A 375 1.22 5.74 7.41
CA GLY A 375 0.31 6.53 6.61
C GLY A 375 -0.99 6.80 7.34
N TYR A 376 -1.57 8.00 7.16
CA TYR A 376 -2.84 8.35 7.77
C TYR A 376 -3.54 9.51 7.06
N CYS A 377 -4.85 9.55 7.21
CA CYS A 377 -5.68 10.72 6.95
C CYS A 377 -6.11 11.33 8.28
N GLN A 378 -6.11 12.66 8.40
CA GLN A 378 -6.52 13.35 9.61
C GLN A 378 -7.92 13.94 9.43
N GLY A 379 -8.89 13.38 10.14
CA GLY A 379 -10.24 13.91 10.24
C GLY A 379 -10.43 14.83 11.47
N GLU A 380 -11.60 15.40 11.60
CA GLU A 380 -11.98 16.21 12.76
C GLU A 380 -12.30 15.28 13.96
N GLY A 381 -11.36 15.23 14.91
CA GLY A 381 -11.49 14.39 16.10
C GLY A 381 -11.21 12.90 15.91
N TYR A 382 -10.74 12.47 14.74
CA TYR A 382 -10.34 11.10 14.49
C TYR A 382 -9.21 11.01 13.43
N ARG A 383 -8.56 9.85 13.38
CA ARG A 383 -7.50 9.54 12.42
C ARG A 383 -7.85 8.22 11.70
N VAL A 384 -7.72 8.18 10.38
CA VAL A 384 -7.78 6.95 9.59
C VAL A 384 -6.37 6.54 9.26
N GLY A 385 -5.84 5.54 9.96
CA GLY A 385 -4.47 5.06 9.79
C GLY A 385 -4.40 3.76 8.99
N PHE A 386 -3.20 3.45 8.52
CA PHE A 386 -2.90 2.24 7.76
C PHE A 386 -2.08 1.22 8.56
N GLY A 387 -1.83 1.52 9.85
CA GLY A 387 -0.82 0.79 10.63
C GLY A 387 0.60 1.03 10.09
N THR A 388 1.49 0.09 10.30
CA THR A 388 2.91 0.20 9.90
C THR A 388 3.29 -0.79 8.80
N CYS A 389 4.16 -0.35 7.88
CA CYS A 389 4.83 -1.21 6.91
C CYS A 389 6.33 -1.21 7.23
N THR A 390 6.81 -2.30 7.82
CA THR A 390 8.16 -2.40 8.41
C THR A 390 8.94 -3.56 7.80
N GLY A 391 10.23 -3.33 7.53
CA GLY A 391 11.14 -4.38 7.09
C GLY A 391 12.59 -4.09 7.48
N THR A 392 13.29 -5.12 7.95
CA THR A 392 14.71 -5.05 8.31
C THR A 392 15.57 -5.75 7.26
N VAL A 393 16.62 -5.08 6.80
CA VAL A 393 17.55 -5.63 5.80
C VAL A 393 18.48 -6.64 6.47
N LEU A 394 18.46 -7.88 5.97
CA LEU A 394 19.41 -8.92 6.36
C LEU A 394 20.59 -9.00 5.38
N PRO A 395 21.76 -9.45 5.83
CA PRO A 395 22.90 -9.72 4.96
C PRO A 395 22.53 -10.67 3.80
N ALA A 396 23.17 -10.48 2.65
CA ALA A 396 23.06 -11.43 1.55
C ALA A 396 23.57 -12.82 1.99
N VAL A 397 23.00 -13.87 1.38
CA VAL A 397 23.54 -15.24 1.51
C VAL A 397 24.48 -15.46 0.34
N PRO A 398 25.70 -15.92 0.59
CA PRO A 398 26.67 -16.27 -0.47
C PRO A 398 26.17 -17.34 -1.42
#